data_2009a002ec3928334c63544a8d867c8f
#
_entry.id   2009a002ec3928334c63544a8d867c8f
#
_cell.length_a   1.000
_cell.length_b   1.000
_cell.length_c   1.000
_cell.angle_alpha   90.00
_cell.angle_beta   90.00
_cell.angle_gamma   90.00
#
_symmetry.space_group_name_H-M   'P 1'
#
loop_
_entity.id
_entity.type
_entity.pdbx_description
1 polymer ?
#
loop_
_entity_poly.entity_id
_entity_poly.type
_entity_poly.pdbx_seq_one_letter_code
_entity_poly.pdbx_strand_id
1 'polypeptide(L)'
;MRAGVVGIVHGGPTLTSRLRSFPPRPLHVRCFSSSGHISFIKDVACTQPPEHLHELLNVLQTKGETIVSPGARQGLIPLVIPLSENSSGTVTALLRWPTAPPGMEMPVVEVHKHGVWLLAKNVNQYIHRILVEEDALNREGGDDVLFAASLEAGKKLYNKGDIAESQTPNLDVYLLKKVGLFPDVLERKVMRHFDDGDHVSALVTGEFYTKKDLFPGFARPYVFNSKILLKVGRVSEAKDAARVALKSPWWTLGCPYLEVADMAHWEDEQIEYIKEKVTEEGRQEDLKKGKEPIQVALDEAAFLLDLASIEGSWDESLERVAECYKEAGLDEIARFVMYRD
;
A
#
# COMPACT_ATOMS: atom_id res chain seq x y z
N MET A 1 -20.04 63.18 -42.79
CA MET A 1 -20.05 62.44 -44.09
C MET A 1 -19.81 60.96 -43.79
N ARG A 2 -20.67 60.17 -44.37
CA ARG A 2 -20.72 58.68 -44.19
C ARG A 2 -19.55 58.02 -44.93
N ALA A 3 -19.02 56.96 -44.38
CA ALA A 3 -18.56 55.79 -45.15
C ALA A 3 -18.48 54.58 -44.22
N GLY A 4 -19.23 53.53 -44.52
CA GLY A 4 -19.25 52.26 -43.85
C GLY A 4 -18.14 51.36 -44.41
N VAL A 5 -17.72 50.42 -43.59
CA VAL A 5 -16.86 49.31 -43.99
C VAL A 5 -17.49 48.00 -43.51
N VAL A 6 -17.68 47.15 -44.51
CA VAL A 6 -18.27 45.80 -44.42
C VAL A 6 -17.29 44.86 -43.69
N GLY A 7 -17.75 44.18 -42.64
CA GLY A 7 -17.02 43.13 -41.98
C GLY A 7 -17.22 41.78 -42.66
N ILE A 8 -16.12 41.10 -42.97
CA ILE A 8 -16.10 39.71 -43.45
C ILE A 8 -15.94 38.81 -42.25
N VAL A 9 -16.94 37.99 -41.99
CA VAL A 9 -16.93 36.94 -40.97
C VAL A 9 -16.31 35.69 -41.57
N HIS A 10 -15.14 35.30 -41.09
CA HIS A 10 -14.56 33.96 -41.35
C HIS A 10 -14.93 33.03 -40.20
N GLY A 11 -15.87 32.14 -40.48
CA GLY A 11 -16.20 31.02 -39.62
C GLY A 11 -15.11 29.94 -39.69
N GLY A 12 -14.39 29.72 -38.59
CA GLY A 12 -13.53 28.55 -38.40
C GLY A 12 -14.33 27.41 -37.76
N PRO A 13 -14.07 26.16 -38.11
CA PRO A 13 -14.81 25.04 -37.55
C PRO A 13 -14.41 24.80 -36.10
N THR A 14 -15.37 24.84 -35.21
CA THR A 14 -15.25 24.39 -33.81
C THR A 14 -15.11 22.87 -33.77
N LEU A 15 -13.93 22.39 -33.46
CA LEU A 15 -13.69 21.00 -33.08
C LEU A 15 -14.25 20.73 -31.68
N THR A 16 -15.50 20.23 -31.65
CA THR A 16 -16.06 19.64 -30.44
C THR A 16 -15.44 18.27 -30.25
N SER A 17 -14.46 18.19 -29.35
CA SER A 17 -13.96 16.92 -28.84
C SER A 17 -15.06 16.25 -28.02
N ARG A 18 -15.75 15.30 -28.63
CA ARG A 18 -16.63 14.39 -27.90
C ARG A 18 -15.76 13.51 -26.96
N LEU A 19 -15.73 13.85 -25.69
CA LEU A 19 -15.36 12.93 -24.64
C LEU A 19 -16.30 11.71 -24.73
N ARG A 20 -15.78 10.58 -25.20
CA ARG A 20 -16.48 9.31 -25.10
C ARG A 20 -16.51 8.92 -23.62
N SER A 21 -17.65 9.17 -22.96
CA SER A 21 -17.97 8.54 -21.70
C SER A 21 -18.11 7.03 -21.97
N PHE A 22 -17.19 6.24 -21.44
CA PHE A 22 -17.37 4.79 -21.38
C PHE A 22 -18.51 4.52 -20.40
N PRO A 23 -19.50 3.69 -20.77
CA PRO A 23 -20.52 3.27 -19.83
C PRO A 23 -19.86 2.49 -18.70
N PRO A 24 -20.32 2.64 -17.43
CA PRO A 24 -19.84 1.83 -16.33
C PRO A 24 -20.12 0.36 -16.68
N ARG A 25 -19.09 -0.48 -16.67
CA ARG A 25 -19.24 -1.93 -16.83
C ARG A 25 -20.13 -2.42 -15.68
N PRO A 26 -21.17 -3.26 -15.95
CA PRO A 26 -21.91 -3.88 -14.88
C PRO A 26 -20.95 -4.79 -14.10
N LEU A 27 -20.63 -4.41 -12.88
CA LEU A 27 -20.01 -5.28 -11.91
C LEU A 27 -20.96 -6.45 -11.67
N HIS A 28 -20.59 -7.62 -12.16
CA HIS A 28 -21.23 -8.86 -11.72
C HIS A 28 -20.89 -9.03 -10.23
N VAL A 29 -21.79 -8.58 -9.37
CA VAL A 29 -21.75 -8.89 -7.94
C VAL A 29 -21.98 -10.38 -7.80
N ARG A 30 -20.94 -11.20 -7.99
CA ARG A 30 -20.93 -12.56 -7.46
C ARG A 30 -20.66 -12.42 -5.98
N CYS A 31 -21.55 -12.91 -5.15
CA CYS A 31 -21.33 -13.07 -3.71
C CYS A 31 -20.14 -14.03 -3.54
N PHE A 32 -18.92 -13.49 -3.46
CA PHE A 32 -17.74 -14.30 -3.22
C PHE A 32 -17.75 -14.72 -1.75
N SER A 33 -17.85 -16.03 -1.53
CA SER A 33 -17.74 -16.61 -0.19
C SER A 33 -16.27 -16.55 0.27
N SER A 34 -16.04 -16.46 1.57
CA SER A 34 -14.71 -16.54 2.19
C SER A 34 -13.91 -17.79 1.77
N SER A 35 -14.60 -18.86 1.36
CA SER A 35 -13.96 -20.06 0.79
C SER A 35 -13.18 -19.76 -0.48
N GLY A 36 -13.60 -18.79 -1.30
CA GLY A 36 -12.90 -18.38 -2.51
C GLY A 36 -11.52 -17.78 -2.22
N HIS A 37 -11.41 -16.90 -1.21
CA HIS A 37 -10.13 -16.31 -0.82
C HIS A 37 -9.18 -17.36 -0.22
N ILE A 38 -9.70 -18.26 0.62
CA ILE A 38 -8.89 -19.33 1.23
C ILE A 38 -8.33 -20.26 0.16
N SER A 39 -9.16 -20.70 -0.80
CA SER A 39 -8.70 -21.52 -1.93
C SER A 39 -7.68 -20.79 -2.80
N PHE A 40 -7.95 -19.53 -3.14
CA PHE A 40 -7.02 -18.71 -3.92
C PHE A 40 -5.65 -18.59 -3.24
N ILE A 41 -5.61 -18.32 -1.94
CA ILE A 41 -4.34 -18.18 -1.20
C ILE A 41 -3.57 -19.50 -1.19
N LYS A 42 -4.25 -20.64 -1.02
CA LYS A 42 -3.62 -21.97 -1.03
C LYS A 42 -3.16 -22.38 -2.43
N ASP A 43 -4.03 -22.24 -3.42
CA ASP A 43 -3.87 -22.89 -4.72
C ASP A 43 -3.12 -21.98 -5.71
N VAL A 44 -3.32 -20.64 -5.62
CA VAL A 44 -2.73 -19.67 -6.53
C VAL A 44 -1.55 -18.94 -5.89
N ALA A 45 -1.73 -18.37 -4.68
CA ALA A 45 -0.64 -17.69 -3.99
C ALA A 45 0.32 -18.65 -3.28
N CYS A 46 0.01 -19.95 -3.26
CA CYS A 46 0.84 -21.04 -2.72
C CYS A 46 1.40 -20.72 -1.32
N THR A 47 0.52 -20.24 -0.42
CA THR A 47 0.89 -19.91 0.96
C THR A 47 -0.24 -20.25 1.92
N GLN A 48 0.04 -20.17 3.22
CA GLN A 48 -0.98 -20.41 4.23
C GLN A 48 -1.91 -19.20 4.35
N PRO A 49 -3.23 -19.40 4.29
CA PRO A 49 -4.18 -18.35 4.59
C PRO A 49 -3.99 -17.84 6.01
N PRO A 50 -4.11 -16.52 6.25
CA PRO A 50 -4.11 -16.00 7.62
C PRO A 50 -5.19 -16.62 8.48
N GLU A 51 -4.88 -16.87 9.75
CA GLU A 51 -5.90 -17.17 10.74
C GLU A 51 -6.93 -16.02 10.78
N HIS A 52 -8.20 -16.33 10.96
CA HIS A 52 -9.30 -15.34 11.03
C HIS A 52 -9.52 -14.49 9.75
N LEU A 53 -9.07 -14.95 8.57
CA LEU A 53 -9.36 -14.27 7.30
C LEU A 53 -10.87 -14.20 7.02
N HIS A 54 -11.62 -15.25 7.39
CA HIS A 54 -13.07 -15.27 7.22
C HIS A 54 -13.74 -14.17 8.05
N GLU A 55 -13.31 -14.03 9.30
CA GLU A 55 -13.79 -13.02 10.23
C GLU A 55 -13.45 -11.61 9.74
N LEU A 56 -12.26 -11.41 9.19
CA LEU A 56 -11.90 -10.13 8.59
C LEU A 56 -12.83 -9.76 7.43
N LEU A 57 -13.12 -10.70 6.53
CA LEU A 57 -14.05 -10.46 5.41
C LEU A 57 -15.46 -10.09 5.90
N ASN A 58 -15.96 -10.77 6.95
CA ASN A 58 -17.24 -10.42 7.56
C ASN A 58 -17.24 -9.02 8.19
N VAL A 59 -16.16 -8.65 8.89
CA VAL A 59 -15.99 -7.33 9.48
C VAL A 59 -15.96 -6.24 8.41
N LEU A 60 -15.18 -6.42 7.32
CA LEU A 60 -15.12 -5.47 6.21
C LEU A 60 -16.48 -5.30 5.53
N GLN A 61 -17.20 -6.40 5.28
CA GLN A 61 -18.55 -6.35 4.72
C GLN A 61 -19.54 -5.61 5.64
N THR A 62 -19.44 -5.85 6.95
CA THR A 62 -20.26 -5.17 7.96
C THR A 62 -19.97 -3.68 8.06
N LYS A 63 -18.72 -3.27 7.80
CA LYS A 63 -18.32 -1.86 7.64
C LYS A 63 -18.87 -1.20 6.38
N GLY A 64 -19.56 -1.92 5.52
CA GLY A 64 -20.11 -1.43 4.26
C GLY A 64 -19.17 -1.53 3.06
N GLU A 65 -18.07 -2.29 3.18
CA GLU A 65 -17.20 -2.57 2.05
C GLU A 65 -17.75 -3.73 1.21
N THR A 66 -17.50 -3.70 -0.09
CA THR A 66 -17.88 -4.78 -1.02
C THR A 66 -16.76 -5.81 -1.09
N ILE A 67 -17.04 -7.07 -0.77
CA ILE A 67 -16.07 -8.15 -0.93
C ILE A 67 -15.86 -8.40 -2.43
N VAL A 68 -14.58 -8.37 -2.85
CA VAL A 68 -14.19 -8.55 -4.25
C VAL A 68 -13.50 -9.90 -4.47
N SER A 69 -13.42 -10.34 -5.74
CA SER A 69 -12.67 -11.57 -6.07
C SER A 69 -11.19 -11.41 -5.75
N PRO A 70 -10.53 -12.42 -5.16
CA PRO A 70 -9.08 -12.39 -4.97
C PRO A 70 -8.28 -12.39 -6.28
N GLY A 71 -8.92 -12.78 -7.40
CA GLY A 71 -8.34 -12.73 -8.75
C GLY A 71 -8.63 -11.43 -9.51
N ALA A 72 -9.49 -10.54 -8.99
CA ALA A 72 -9.79 -9.23 -9.58
C ALA A 72 -8.61 -8.25 -9.39
N ARG A 73 -7.48 -8.55 -10.04
CA ARG A 73 -6.18 -7.89 -9.82
C ARG A 73 -5.74 -6.99 -10.98
N GLN A 74 -6.59 -6.77 -11.96
CA GLN A 74 -6.29 -5.92 -13.13
C GLN A 74 -6.03 -4.48 -12.69
N GLY A 75 -4.91 -3.91 -13.10
CA GLY A 75 -4.49 -2.54 -12.72
C GLY A 75 -4.00 -2.40 -11.28
N LEU A 76 -3.92 -3.48 -10.51
CA LEU A 76 -3.36 -3.48 -9.16
C LEU A 76 -1.91 -4.00 -9.18
N ILE A 77 -1.13 -3.56 -8.20
CA ILE A 77 0.21 -4.14 -7.99
C ILE A 77 0.13 -5.67 -7.90
N PRO A 78 0.98 -6.41 -8.65
CA PRO A 78 0.83 -7.87 -8.82
C PRO A 78 1.11 -8.70 -7.55
N LEU A 79 1.49 -8.06 -6.45
CA LEU A 79 1.82 -8.71 -5.18
C LEU A 79 0.65 -8.73 -4.19
N VAL A 80 -0.52 -8.13 -4.52
CA VAL A 80 -1.65 -8.07 -3.61
C VAL A 80 -2.72 -9.12 -3.91
N ILE A 81 -3.45 -9.49 -2.89
CA ILE A 81 -4.65 -10.33 -2.93
C ILE A 81 -5.81 -9.45 -2.45
N PRO A 82 -6.65 -8.93 -3.36
CA PRO A 82 -7.79 -8.09 -2.99
C PRO A 82 -8.74 -8.81 -2.01
N LEU A 83 -9.26 -8.08 -1.05
CA LEU A 83 -10.27 -8.53 -0.09
C LEU A 83 -11.58 -7.81 -0.30
N SER A 84 -11.55 -6.49 -0.26
CA SER A 84 -12.74 -5.64 -0.34
C SER A 84 -12.43 -4.32 -1.03
N GLU A 85 -13.49 -3.65 -1.46
CA GLU A 85 -13.47 -2.31 -2.02
C GLU A 85 -14.45 -1.43 -1.24
N ASN A 86 -14.01 -0.25 -0.82
CA ASN A 86 -14.86 0.71 -0.14
C ASN A 86 -15.66 1.57 -1.13
N SER A 87 -16.53 2.44 -0.63
CA SER A 87 -17.40 3.33 -1.44
C SER A 87 -16.61 4.34 -2.30
N SER A 88 -15.33 4.60 -1.99
CA SER A 88 -14.46 5.48 -2.79
C SER A 88 -13.65 4.72 -3.85
N GLY A 89 -13.82 3.41 -3.97
CA GLY A 89 -13.07 2.57 -4.91
C GLY A 89 -11.68 2.17 -4.41
N THR A 90 -11.39 2.39 -3.13
CA THR A 90 -10.12 1.98 -2.54
C THR A 90 -10.17 0.52 -2.12
N VAL A 91 -9.15 -0.25 -2.49
CA VAL A 91 -9.09 -1.69 -2.24
C VAL A 91 -8.28 -2.00 -0.98
N THR A 92 -8.88 -2.75 -0.05
CA THR A 92 -8.18 -3.42 1.04
C THR A 92 -7.71 -4.79 0.57
N ALA A 93 -6.44 -5.14 0.82
CA ALA A 93 -5.82 -6.35 0.31
C ALA A 93 -4.84 -6.98 1.30
N LEU A 94 -4.47 -8.24 1.08
CA LEU A 94 -3.29 -8.86 1.68
C LEU A 94 -2.09 -8.67 0.75
N LEU A 95 -0.91 -8.43 1.32
CA LEU A 95 0.33 -8.31 0.56
C LEU A 95 1.14 -9.61 0.64
N ARG A 96 1.40 -10.23 -0.52
CA ARG A 96 2.22 -11.42 -0.67
C ARG A 96 3.64 -11.03 -1.08
N TRP A 97 4.56 -10.95 -0.12
CA TRP A 97 5.98 -10.72 -0.41
C TRP A 97 6.58 -11.92 -1.16
N PRO A 98 7.29 -11.73 -2.29
CA PRO A 98 7.87 -12.82 -3.07
C PRO A 98 8.91 -13.62 -2.30
N THR A 99 9.73 -12.94 -1.49
CA THR A 99 10.84 -13.50 -0.74
C THR A 99 10.62 -13.39 0.79
N ALA A 100 9.36 -13.51 1.22
CA ALA A 100 9.03 -13.44 2.64
C ALA A 100 9.76 -14.54 3.44
N PRO A 101 10.36 -14.19 4.59
CA PRO A 101 10.93 -15.19 5.49
C PRO A 101 9.86 -16.21 5.92
N PRO A 102 10.26 -17.47 6.20
CA PRO A 102 9.34 -18.46 6.75
C PRO A 102 8.62 -17.95 8.00
N GLY A 103 7.30 -18.10 8.04
CA GLY A 103 6.46 -17.67 9.16
C GLY A 103 6.09 -16.18 9.17
N MET A 104 6.52 -15.40 8.20
CA MET A 104 6.04 -14.03 8.04
C MET A 104 4.58 -14.05 7.57
N GLU A 105 3.69 -13.45 8.37
CA GLU A 105 2.29 -13.29 8.01
C GLU A 105 2.12 -12.21 6.92
N MET A 106 1.07 -12.36 6.12
CA MET A 106 0.75 -11.35 5.09
C MET A 106 0.20 -10.08 5.74
N PRO A 107 0.84 -8.91 5.50
CA PRO A 107 0.29 -7.64 5.95
C PRO A 107 -1.04 -7.31 5.28
N VAL A 108 -1.89 -6.58 6.01
CA VAL A 108 -3.08 -5.94 5.44
C VAL A 108 -2.69 -4.56 4.94
N VAL A 109 -3.02 -4.27 3.69
CA VAL A 109 -2.65 -3.03 3.00
C VAL A 109 -3.85 -2.40 2.31
N GLU A 110 -3.79 -1.10 2.14
CA GLU A 110 -4.65 -0.34 1.22
C GLU A 110 -3.90 -0.14 -0.10
N VAL A 111 -4.57 -0.39 -1.22
CA VAL A 111 -3.96 -0.30 -2.55
C VAL A 111 -4.25 1.06 -3.16
N HIS A 112 -3.20 1.72 -3.61
CA HIS A 112 -3.22 3.00 -4.31
C HIS A 112 -2.63 2.87 -5.72
N LYS A 113 -2.83 3.89 -6.54
CA LYS A 113 -2.29 3.93 -7.91
C LYS A 113 -0.79 3.63 -7.97
N HIS A 114 -0.01 4.20 -7.06
CA HIS A 114 1.46 4.12 -7.05
C HIS A 114 2.03 3.06 -6.10
N GLY A 115 1.19 2.21 -5.52
CA GLY A 115 1.64 1.16 -4.60
C GLY A 115 0.67 0.88 -3.46
N VAL A 116 1.19 0.65 -2.27
CA VAL A 116 0.39 0.25 -1.11
C VAL A 116 0.69 1.09 0.13
N TRP A 117 -0.32 1.18 0.98
CA TRP A 117 -0.24 1.73 2.33
C TRP A 117 -0.47 0.62 3.35
N LEU A 118 0.42 0.49 4.34
CA LEU A 118 0.29 -0.52 5.38
C LEU A 118 -0.80 -0.15 6.38
N LEU A 119 -1.83 -0.99 6.50
CA LEU A 119 -2.90 -0.85 7.50
C LEU A 119 -2.58 -1.59 8.79
N ALA A 120 -2.07 -2.83 8.68
CA ALA A 120 -1.68 -3.65 9.82
C ALA A 120 -0.68 -4.73 9.39
N LYS A 121 0.11 -5.25 10.34
CA LYS A 121 1.11 -6.28 10.07
C LYS A 121 0.50 -7.66 9.76
N ASN A 122 -0.72 -7.92 10.21
CA ASN A 122 -1.45 -9.15 9.97
C ASN A 122 -2.97 -8.93 10.17
N VAL A 123 -3.75 -9.95 9.84
CA VAL A 123 -5.20 -9.97 9.95
C VAL A 123 -5.67 -9.74 11.38
N ASN A 124 -5.08 -10.42 12.36
CA ASN A 124 -5.47 -10.31 13.76
C ASN A 124 -5.30 -8.90 14.31
N GLN A 125 -4.16 -8.27 13.99
CA GLN A 125 -3.89 -6.89 14.37
C GLN A 125 -4.91 -5.92 13.75
N TYR A 126 -5.33 -6.16 12.50
CA TYR A 126 -6.30 -5.31 11.83
C TYR A 126 -7.71 -5.46 12.40
N ILE A 127 -8.17 -6.70 12.65
CA ILE A 127 -9.45 -6.95 13.34
C ILE A 127 -9.45 -6.28 14.72
N HIS A 128 -8.41 -6.51 15.52
CA HIS A 128 -8.29 -5.93 16.86
C HIS A 128 -8.38 -4.39 16.81
N ARG A 129 -7.67 -3.76 15.89
CA ARG A 129 -7.76 -2.32 15.67
C ARG A 129 -9.19 -1.85 15.37
N ILE A 130 -9.88 -2.50 14.43
CA ILE A 130 -11.25 -2.14 14.04
C ILE A 130 -12.19 -2.21 15.24
N LEU A 131 -12.10 -3.27 16.05
CA LEU A 131 -12.95 -3.43 17.23
C LEU A 131 -12.69 -2.36 18.29
N VAL A 132 -11.44 -2.01 18.54
CA VAL A 132 -11.07 -0.93 19.46
C VAL A 132 -11.57 0.42 18.97
N GLU A 133 -11.41 0.72 17.67
CA GLU A 133 -11.89 1.96 17.07
C GLU A 133 -13.42 2.07 17.15
N GLU A 134 -14.14 0.96 16.90
CA GLU A 134 -15.60 0.88 17.02
C GLU A 134 -16.07 1.13 18.45
N ASP A 135 -15.46 0.50 19.44
CA ASP A 135 -15.80 0.69 20.85
C ASP A 135 -15.52 2.12 21.32
N ALA A 136 -14.42 2.71 20.85
CA ALA A 136 -14.08 4.10 21.18
C ALA A 136 -15.07 5.12 20.61
N LEU A 137 -15.68 4.83 19.46
CA LEU A 137 -16.67 5.70 18.80
C LEU A 137 -18.07 5.53 19.39
N ASN A 138 -18.47 4.30 19.74
CA ASN A 138 -19.84 3.94 20.11
C ASN A 138 -20.05 3.77 21.62
N ARG A 139 -19.51 4.68 22.44
CA ARG A 139 -19.55 4.64 23.91
C ARG A 139 -20.98 4.59 24.52
N GLU A 140 -22.03 4.94 23.79
CA GLU A 140 -23.41 5.06 24.29
C GLU A 140 -24.39 4.05 23.66
N GLY A 141 -23.97 2.78 23.49
CA GLY A 141 -24.94 1.70 23.17
C GLY A 141 -25.25 1.52 21.69
N GLY A 142 -24.27 1.74 20.82
CA GLY A 142 -24.37 1.36 19.40
C GLY A 142 -24.52 -0.15 19.20
N ASP A 143 -25.08 -0.53 18.05
CA ASP A 143 -25.26 -1.93 17.68
C ASP A 143 -23.93 -2.70 17.67
N ASP A 144 -23.88 -3.85 18.34
CA ASP A 144 -22.68 -4.70 18.42
C ASP A 144 -22.42 -5.50 17.13
N VAL A 145 -22.79 -4.92 15.97
CA VAL A 145 -22.79 -5.63 14.69
C VAL A 145 -21.38 -6.03 14.26
N LEU A 146 -20.38 -5.16 14.46
CA LEU A 146 -18.98 -5.48 14.15
C LEU A 146 -18.40 -6.52 15.11
N PHE A 147 -18.75 -6.45 16.39
CA PHE A 147 -18.36 -7.48 17.36
C PHE A 147 -18.97 -8.84 17.02
N ALA A 148 -20.24 -8.86 16.61
CA ALA A 148 -20.89 -10.08 16.14
C ALA A 148 -20.25 -10.63 14.86
N ALA A 149 -19.89 -9.77 13.90
CA ALA A 149 -19.24 -10.15 12.65
C ALA A 149 -17.83 -10.72 12.85
N SER A 150 -17.12 -10.29 13.90
CA SER A 150 -15.76 -10.77 14.22
C SER A 150 -15.73 -12.18 14.85
N LEU A 151 -16.90 -12.72 15.23
CA LEU A 151 -17.08 -14.09 15.75
C LEU A 151 -16.06 -14.45 16.88
N GLU A 152 -15.44 -15.64 16.77
CA GLU A 152 -14.47 -16.11 17.76
C GLU A 152 -13.17 -15.31 17.78
N ALA A 153 -12.76 -14.74 16.64
CA ALA A 153 -11.57 -13.87 16.57
C ALA A 153 -11.75 -12.64 17.47
N GLY A 154 -12.91 -11.99 17.40
CA GLY A 154 -13.19 -10.80 18.21
C GLY A 154 -13.11 -11.10 19.70
N LYS A 155 -13.73 -12.17 20.16
CA LYS A 155 -13.72 -12.58 21.58
C LYS A 155 -12.33 -12.87 22.12
N LYS A 156 -11.40 -13.34 21.25
CA LYS A 156 -10.01 -13.62 21.64
C LYS A 156 -9.16 -12.35 21.68
N LEU A 157 -9.46 -11.38 20.80
CA LEU A 157 -8.63 -10.21 20.58
C LEU A 157 -9.01 -9.02 21.44
N TYR A 158 -10.31 -8.81 21.70
CA TYR A 158 -10.79 -7.62 22.37
C TYR A 158 -12.16 -7.82 23.02
N ASN A 159 -12.34 -7.33 24.27
CA ASN A 159 -13.65 -7.27 24.91
C ASN A 159 -14.17 -5.82 24.88
N LYS A 160 -15.45 -5.65 24.57
CA LYS A 160 -16.09 -4.33 24.57
C LYS A 160 -15.96 -3.71 25.95
N GLY A 161 -15.49 -2.46 26.01
CA GLY A 161 -15.23 -1.72 27.25
C GLY A 161 -13.75 -1.74 27.70
N ASP A 162 -12.90 -2.63 27.20
CA ASP A 162 -11.47 -2.73 27.57
C ASP A 162 -10.74 -1.39 27.43
N ILE A 163 -11.07 -0.59 26.41
CA ILE A 163 -10.47 0.75 26.22
C ILE A 163 -10.88 1.71 27.36
N ALA A 164 -12.13 1.67 27.79
CA ALA A 164 -12.63 2.53 28.87
C ALA A 164 -12.02 2.12 30.23
N GLU A 165 -11.87 0.81 30.47
CA GLU A 165 -11.27 0.27 31.70
C GLU A 165 -9.77 0.48 31.76
N SER A 166 -9.10 0.61 30.62
CA SER A 166 -7.63 0.66 30.52
C SER A 166 -7.00 1.92 31.13
N GLN A 167 -7.80 2.94 31.46
CA GLN A 167 -7.34 4.26 31.95
C GLN A 167 -6.29 4.93 31.03
N THR A 168 -6.25 4.54 29.74
CA THR A 168 -5.36 5.17 28.76
C THR A 168 -5.92 6.53 28.34
N PRO A 169 -5.05 7.56 28.11
CA PRO A 169 -5.51 8.93 27.88
C PRO A 169 -6.28 9.12 26.58
N ASN A 170 -6.02 8.31 25.57
CA ASN A 170 -6.70 8.40 24.28
C ASN A 170 -6.54 7.10 23.46
N LEU A 171 -7.31 7.01 22.37
CA LEU A 171 -7.34 5.88 21.45
C LEU A 171 -5.95 5.55 20.86
N ASP A 172 -5.20 6.55 20.36
CA ASP A 172 -3.89 6.32 19.76
C ASP A 172 -2.91 5.66 20.74
N VAL A 173 -2.94 6.10 22.02
CA VAL A 173 -2.09 5.50 23.06
C VAL A 173 -2.52 4.08 23.37
N TYR A 174 -3.82 3.81 23.38
CA TYR A 174 -4.32 2.43 23.57
C TYR A 174 -3.86 1.53 22.44
N LEU A 175 -4.08 1.95 21.19
CA LEU A 175 -3.67 1.18 19.99
C LEU A 175 -2.19 0.84 20.03
N LEU A 176 -1.32 1.83 20.27
CA LEU A 176 0.13 1.62 20.29
C LEU A 176 0.61 0.72 21.44
N LYS A 177 -0.08 0.73 22.59
CA LYS A 177 0.34 -0.06 23.76
C LYS A 177 -0.26 -1.46 23.82
N LYS A 178 -1.48 -1.65 23.30
CA LYS A 178 -2.25 -2.87 23.52
C LYS A 178 -2.48 -3.68 22.24
N VAL A 179 -2.60 -3.00 21.08
CA VAL A 179 -2.87 -3.65 19.81
C VAL A 179 -1.60 -3.87 18.99
N GLY A 180 -0.80 -2.81 18.87
CA GLY A 180 0.45 -2.84 18.14
C GLY A 180 0.77 -1.53 17.44
N LEU A 181 1.85 -1.52 16.65
CA LEU A 181 2.29 -0.33 15.96
C LEU A 181 1.60 -0.22 14.59
N PHE A 182 1.10 0.98 14.30
CA PHE A 182 0.45 1.34 13.04
C PHE A 182 1.11 2.59 12.47
N PRO A 183 1.41 2.63 11.15
CA PRO A 183 2.02 3.79 10.51
C PRO A 183 1.26 5.09 10.76
N ASP A 184 -0.03 5.10 10.45
CA ASP A 184 -0.90 6.28 10.58
C ASP A 184 -1.05 6.77 12.03
N VAL A 185 -1.08 5.85 13.01
CA VAL A 185 -1.17 6.21 14.43
C VAL A 185 0.14 6.86 14.92
N LEU A 186 1.29 6.33 14.45
CA LEU A 186 2.59 6.93 14.75
C LEU A 186 2.72 8.30 14.07
N GLU A 187 2.30 8.44 12.82
CA GLU A 187 2.32 9.71 12.09
C GLU A 187 1.43 10.76 12.78
N ARG A 188 0.20 10.40 13.18
CA ARG A 188 -0.67 11.30 13.98
C ARG A 188 -0.03 11.72 15.30
N LYS A 189 0.66 10.79 15.96
CA LYS A 189 1.36 11.11 17.23
C LYS A 189 2.49 12.10 17.00
N VAL A 190 3.30 11.92 15.96
CA VAL A 190 4.37 12.87 15.60
C VAL A 190 3.79 14.23 15.27
N MET A 191 2.73 14.27 14.45
CA MET A 191 2.09 15.53 14.08
C MET A 191 1.50 16.25 15.28
N ARG A 192 0.89 15.55 16.22
CA ARG A 192 0.40 16.14 17.47
C ARG A 192 1.53 16.81 18.27
N HIS A 193 2.66 16.11 18.47
CA HIS A 193 3.82 16.72 19.12
C HIS A 193 4.30 17.96 18.38
N PHE A 194 4.33 17.90 17.06
CA PHE A 194 4.74 19.02 16.21
C PHE A 194 3.79 20.21 16.36
N ASP A 195 2.49 19.99 16.31
CA ASP A 195 1.44 21.04 16.42
C ASP A 195 1.40 21.66 17.83
N ASP A 196 1.73 20.88 18.87
CA ASP A 196 1.89 21.33 20.24
C ASP A 196 3.20 22.14 20.47
N GLY A 197 4.05 22.27 19.44
CA GLY A 197 5.36 22.94 19.51
C GLY A 197 6.46 22.09 20.16
N ASP A 198 6.19 20.85 20.52
CA ASP A 198 7.18 19.89 21.04
C ASP A 198 7.94 19.20 19.91
N HIS A 199 8.78 19.99 19.23
CA HIS A 199 9.56 19.50 18.09
C HIS A 199 10.56 18.40 18.48
N VAL A 200 11.00 18.37 19.73
CA VAL A 200 11.93 17.34 20.23
C VAL A 200 11.23 15.99 20.27
N SER A 201 10.04 15.90 20.89
CA SER A 201 9.27 14.65 20.91
C SER A 201 8.79 14.24 19.53
N ALA A 202 8.47 15.19 18.64
CA ALA A 202 8.14 14.91 17.26
C ALA A 202 9.31 14.23 16.52
N LEU A 203 10.53 14.78 16.63
CA LEU A 203 11.72 14.21 16.01
C LEU A 203 12.08 12.83 16.58
N VAL A 204 12.08 12.68 17.91
CA VAL A 204 12.36 11.38 18.57
C VAL A 204 11.35 10.31 18.15
N THR A 205 10.06 10.66 18.07
CA THR A 205 9.02 9.71 17.61
C THR A 205 9.14 9.42 16.12
N GLY A 206 9.49 10.40 15.30
CA GLY A 206 9.76 10.23 13.87
C GLY A 206 10.95 9.30 13.62
N GLU A 207 12.06 9.48 14.37
CA GLU A 207 13.22 8.60 14.29
C GLU A 207 12.88 7.17 14.79
N PHE A 208 12.12 7.06 15.89
CA PHE A 208 11.63 5.74 16.33
C PHE A 208 10.85 5.03 15.24
N TYR A 209 9.99 5.74 14.50
CA TYR A 209 9.19 5.18 13.42
C TYR A 209 10.04 4.60 12.28
N THR A 210 11.25 5.11 12.03
CA THR A 210 12.15 4.61 10.98
C THR A 210 12.94 3.36 11.36
N LYS A 211 12.80 2.82 12.58
CA LYS A 211 13.49 1.58 12.97
C LYS A 211 13.09 0.42 12.07
N LYS A 212 14.07 -0.23 11.45
CA LYS A 212 13.89 -1.27 10.42
C LYS A 212 12.97 -2.42 10.84
N ASP A 213 13.01 -2.81 12.10
CA ASP A 213 12.23 -3.94 12.64
C ASP A 213 10.74 -3.60 12.82
N LEU A 214 10.38 -2.31 12.79
CA LEU A 214 8.99 -1.91 13.00
C LEU A 214 8.12 -2.18 11.78
N PHE A 215 8.60 -1.79 10.60
CA PHE A 215 7.87 -1.93 9.34
C PHE A 215 8.82 -2.38 8.23
N PRO A 216 9.31 -3.64 8.30
CA PRO A 216 10.32 -4.14 7.38
C PRO A 216 9.82 -4.10 5.93
N GLY A 217 10.65 -3.57 5.03
CA GLY A 217 10.35 -3.44 3.60
C GLY A 217 9.50 -2.23 3.21
N PHE A 218 8.92 -1.49 4.17
CA PHE A 218 8.13 -0.29 3.87
C PHE A 218 8.99 0.98 3.94
N ALA A 219 8.98 1.76 2.87
CA ALA A 219 9.71 3.02 2.75
C ALA A 219 9.01 4.21 3.44
N ARG A 220 7.70 4.14 3.62
CA ARG A 220 6.87 5.22 4.18
C ARG A 220 7.42 5.85 5.45
N PRO A 221 7.96 5.11 6.44
CA PRO A 221 8.54 5.70 7.64
C PRO A 221 9.63 6.73 7.36
N TYR A 222 10.50 6.45 6.40
CA TYR A 222 11.59 7.36 6.01
C TYR A 222 11.08 8.59 5.26
N VAL A 223 10.07 8.41 4.39
CA VAL A 223 9.40 9.52 3.70
C VAL A 223 8.77 10.48 4.71
N PHE A 224 8.02 9.94 5.68
CA PHE A 224 7.37 10.75 6.70
C PHE A 224 8.40 11.49 7.57
N ASN A 225 9.46 10.80 8.01
CA ASN A 225 10.52 11.41 8.80
C ASN A 225 11.23 12.52 8.02
N SER A 226 11.48 12.33 6.72
CA SER A 226 12.03 13.39 5.85
C SER A 226 11.14 14.64 5.85
N LYS A 227 9.82 14.49 5.73
CA LYS A 227 8.85 15.60 5.78
C LYS A 227 8.88 16.33 7.11
N ILE A 228 9.02 15.63 8.24
CA ILE A 228 9.13 16.25 9.57
C ILE A 228 10.46 16.99 9.71
N LEU A 229 11.56 16.41 9.26
CA LEU A 229 12.88 17.08 9.27
C LEU A 229 12.87 18.37 8.45
N LEU A 230 12.22 18.39 7.28
CA LEU A 230 12.03 19.61 6.48
C LEU A 230 11.24 20.68 7.25
N LYS A 231 10.15 20.29 7.93
CA LYS A 231 9.31 21.23 8.72
C LYS A 231 10.09 21.92 9.85
N VAL A 232 11.09 21.24 10.43
CA VAL A 232 11.95 21.80 11.49
C VAL A 232 13.24 22.43 10.95
N GLY A 233 13.40 22.53 9.61
CA GLY A 233 14.56 23.17 8.97
C GLY A 233 15.83 22.31 8.91
N ARG A 234 15.77 21.01 9.24
CA ARG A 234 16.91 20.07 9.15
C ARG A 234 17.05 19.48 7.74
N VAL A 235 17.32 20.35 6.77
CA VAL A 235 17.27 20.03 5.32
C VAL A 235 18.24 18.90 4.93
N SER A 236 19.48 18.91 5.44
CA SER A 236 20.47 17.88 5.11
C SER A 236 20.00 16.47 5.55
N GLU A 237 19.50 16.36 6.77
CA GLU A 237 19.02 15.09 7.32
C GLU A 237 17.72 14.64 6.64
N ALA A 238 16.85 15.58 6.26
CA ALA A 238 15.67 15.27 5.47
C ALA A 238 16.03 14.66 4.11
N LYS A 239 17.03 15.22 3.45
CA LYS A 239 17.57 14.70 2.20
C LYS A 239 18.11 13.27 2.36
N ASP A 240 18.87 13.01 3.45
CA ASP A 240 19.42 11.69 3.71
C ASP A 240 18.30 10.67 4.01
N ALA A 241 17.27 11.05 4.78
CA ALA A 241 16.12 10.21 5.04
C ALA A 241 15.34 9.88 3.74
N ALA A 242 15.11 10.87 2.86
CA ALA A 242 14.48 10.66 1.57
C ALA A 242 15.29 9.69 0.68
N ARG A 243 16.63 9.81 0.69
CA ARG A 243 17.51 8.89 -0.03
C ARG A 243 17.45 7.46 0.50
N VAL A 244 17.27 7.30 1.81
CA VAL A 244 17.05 5.96 2.40
C VAL A 244 15.70 5.41 1.94
N ALA A 245 14.65 6.24 1.89
CA ALA A 245 13.35 5.82 1.37
C ALA A 245 13.45 5.29 -0.07
N LEU A 246 14.19 5.97 -0.95
CA LEU A 246 14.38 5.59 -2.36
C LEU A 246 15.27 4.36 -2.58
N LYS A 247 15.93 3.84 -1.54
CA LYS A 247 16.62 2.55 -1.56
C LYS A 247 15.72 1.37 -1.16
N SER A 248 14.49 1.64 -0.77
CA SER A 248 13.45 0.65 -0.47
C SER A 248 12.48 0.57 -1.65
N PRO A 249 11.62 -0.45 -1.75
CA PRO A 249 10.66 -0.56 -2.84
C PRO A 249 9.80 0.70 -2.99
N TRP A 250 9.76 1.30 -4.18
CA TRP A 250 9.08 2.58 -4.40
C TRP A 250 7.56 2.49 -4.26
N TRP A 251 7.00 1.31 -4.51
CA TRP A 251 5.58 1.05 -4.30
C TRP A 251 5.17 0.98 -2.80
N THR A 252 6.12 1.16 -1.88
CA THR A 252 5.89 1.26 -0.43
C THR A 252 6.10 2.68 0.12
N LEU A 253 6.36 3.66 -0.73
CA LEU A 253 6.58 5.07 -0.33
C LEU A 253 5.33 5.73 0.28
N GLY A 254 4.14 5.30 -0.13
CA GLY A 254 2.87 5.91 0.27
C GLY A 254 2.62 7.31 -0.33
N CYS A 255 3.39 7.68 -1.35
CA CYS A 255 3.23 8.89 -2.17
C CYS A 255 3.91 8.67 -3.52
N PRO A 256 3.71 9.56 -4.53
CA PRO A 256 4.40 9.48 -5.79
C PRO A 256 5.92 9.57 -5.64
N TYR A 257 6.66 8.79 -6.46
CA TYR A 257 8.12 8.78 -6.48
C TYR A 257 8.75 10.18 -6.57
N LEU A 258 8.24 11.02 -7.47
CA LEU A 258 8.78 12.37 -7.72
C LEU A 258 8.79 13.24 -6.47
N GLU A 259 7.78 13.12 -5.60
CA GLU A 259 7.73 13.88 -4.35
C GLU A 259 8.91 13.53 -3.43
N VAL A 260 9.33 12.26 -3.41
CA VAL A 260 10.46 11.82 -2.60
C VAL A 260 11.79 12.13 -3.28
N ALA A 261 11.87 12.05 -4.60
CA ALA A 261 13.05 12.41 -5.39
C ALA A 261 13.40 13.89 -5.22
N ASP A 262 12.39 14.77 -5.20
CA ASP A 262 12.58 16.20 -4.92
C ASP A 262 13.20 16.43 -3.53
N MET A 263 12.67 15.75 -2.49
CA MET A 263 13.23 15.83 -1.14
C MET A 263 14.66 15.29 -1.05
N ALA A 264 14.98 14.24 -1.82
CA ALA A 264 16.28 13.60 -1.89
C ALA A 264 17.31 14.43 -2.67
N HIS A 265 16.86 15.42 -3.43
CA HIS A 265 17.62 16.09 -4.50
C HIS A 265 18.26 15.04 -5.42
N TRP A 266 17.50 14.06 -5.80
CA TRP A 266 17.81 13.10 -6.85
C TRP A 266 16.86 13.38 -8.00
N GLU A 267 17.44 13.77 -9.12
CA GLU A 267 16.72 13.98 -10.36
C GLU A 267 16.44 12.63 -11.04
N ASP A 268 16.31 12.60 -12.34
CA ASP A 268 15.98 11.40 -13.12
C ASP A 268 17.09 10.32 -13.12
N GLU A 269 18.27 10.62 -12.54
CA GLU A 269 19.43 9.71 -12.51
C GLU A 269 19.10 8.33 -11.92
N GLN A 270 18.24 8.27 -10.89
CA GLN A 270 17.86 6.99 -10.29
C GLN A 270 16.92 6.18 -11.21
N ILE A 271 16.03 6.85 -11.91
CA ILE A 271 15.15 6.23 -12.89
C ILE A 271 16.00 5.69 -14.06
N GLU A 272 16.91 6.50 -14.59
CA GLU A 272 17.78 6.08 -15.68
C GLU A 272 18.69 4.92 -15.27
N TYR A 273 19.25 4.97 -14.06
CA TYR A 273 20.02 3.86 -13.50
C TYR A 273 19.22 2.55 -13.45
N ILE A 274 17.98 2.61 -12.95
CA ILE A 274 17.13 1.42 -12.86
C ILE A 274 16.71 0.95 -14.26
N LYS A 275 16.40 1.85 -15.19
CA LYS A 275 16.12 1.51 -16.58
C LYS A 275 17.29 0.79 -17.24
N GLU A 276 18.52 1.23 -17.01
CA GLU A 276 19.70 0.56 -17.49
C GLU A 276 19.84 -0.84 -16.89
N LYS A 277 19.61 -0.99 -15.59
CA LYS A 277 19.72 -2.26 -14.84
C LYS A 277 18.73 -3.34 -15.29
N VAL A 278 17.57 -2.98 -15.82
CA VAL A 278 16.60 -3.94 -16.35
C VAL A 278 16.82 -4.29 -17.83
N THR A 279 17.89 -3.76 -18.47
CA THR A 279 18.29 -4.16 -19.80
C THR A 279 19.13 -5.43 -19.78
N GLU A 280 19.25 -6.11 -20.94
CA GLU A 280 20.13 -7.28 -21.06
C GLU A 280 21.60 -6.90 -20.82
N GLU A 281 22.04 -5.73 -21.28
CA GLU A 281 23.39 -5.20 -21.03
C GLU A 281 23.64 -5.02 -19.54
N GLY A 282 22.71 -4.41 -18.80
CA GLY A 282 22.79 -4.22 -17.36
C GLY A 282 22.85 -5.53 -16.57
N ARG A 283 22.07 -6.53 -16.99
CA ARG A 283 22.13 -7.89 -16.44
C ARG A 283 23.51 -8.52 -16.63
N GLN A 284 24.02 -8.49 -17.87
CA GLN A 284 25.33 -9.06 -18.20
C GLN A 284 26.47 -8.37 -17.45
N GLU A 285 26.36 -7.05 -17.23
CA GLU A 285 27.32 -6.31 -16.40
C GLU A 285 27.31 -6.81 -14.95
N ASP A 286 26.14 -7.00 -14.34
CA ASP A 286 26.01 -7.48 -12.96
C ASP A 286 26.55 -8.92 -12.82
N LEU A 287 26.28 -9.80 -13.78
CA LEU A 287 26.86 -11.14 -13.83
C LEU A 287 28.39 -11.11 -13.96
N LYS A 288 28.95 -10.25 -14.81
CA LYS A 288 30.40 -10.07 -14.97
C LYS A 288 31.05 -9.53 -13.70
N LYS A 289 30.34 -8.77 -12.89
CA LYS A 289 30.77 -8.29 -11.56
C LYS A 289 30.71 -9.39 -10.48
N GLY A 290 30.23 -10.57 -10.82
CA GLY A 290 30.16 -11.73 -9.93
C GLY A 290 28.90 -11.82 -9.08
N LYS A 291 27.84 -11.10 -9.45
CA LYS A 291 26.54 -11.23 -8.80
C LYS A 291 25.89 -12.55 -9.17
N GLU A 292 25.29 -13.22 -8.19
CA GLU A 292 24.62 -14.50 -8.43
C GLU A 292 23.42 -14.33 -9.39
N PRO A 293 23.23 -15.25 -10.36
CA PRO A 293 22.13 -15.14 -11.36
C PRO A 293 20.74 -15.00 -10.71
N ILE A 294 20.48 -15.74 -9.63
CA ILE A 294 19.22 -15.64 -8.89
C ILE A 294 19.02 -14.20 -8.35
N GLN A 295 20.07 -13.60 -7.80
CA GLN A 295 19.99 -12.25 -7.25
C GLN A 295 19.80 -11.21 -8.37
N VAL A 296 20.42 -11.40 -9.53
CA VAL A 296 20.22 -10.53 -10.71
C VAL A 296 18.75 -10.56 -11.14
N ALA A 297 18.15 -11.76 -11.23
CA ALA A 297 16.74 -11.90 -11.59
C ALA A 297 15.79 -11.28 -10.55
N LEU A 298 16.07 -11.47 -9.25
CA LEU A 298 15.26 -10.87 -8.17
C LEU A 298 15.36 -9.34 -8.16
N ASP A 299 16.55 -8.79 -8.39
CA ASP A 299 16.74 -7.35 -8.44
C ASP A 299 16.05 -6.74 -9.66
N GLU A 300 16.10 -7.41 -10.82
CA GLU A 300 15.37 -6.96 -12.00
C GLU A 300 13.87 -6.95 -11.75
N ALA A 301 13.30 -7.99 -11.13
CA ALA A 301 11.89 -8.02 -10.76
C ALA A 301 11.52 -6.84 -9.83
N ALA A 302 12.38 -6.54 -8.86
CA ALA A 302 12.18 -5.41 -7.95
C ALA A 302 12.22 -4.07 -8.68
N PHE A 303 13.18 -3.87 -9.58
CA PHE A 303 13.31 -2.65 -10.38
C PHE A 303 12.15 -2.44 -11.35
N LEU A 304 11.64 -3.52 -11.96
CA LEU A 304 10.46 -3.45 -12.82
C LEU A 304 9.21 -3.02 -12.04
N LEU A 305 9.03 -3.52 -10.81
CA LEU A 305 7.93 -3.09 -9.94
C LEU A 305 8.10 -1.62 -9.50
N ASP A 306 9.32 -1.18 -9.24
CA ASP A 306 9.61 0.21 -8.90
C ASP A 306 9.30 1.15 -10.08
N LEU A 307 9.71 0.81 -11.30
CA LEU A 307 9.38 1.57 -12.51
C LEU A 307 7.87 1.60 -12.76
N ALA A 308 7.18 0.47 -12.63
CA ALA A 308 5.72 0.40 -12.77
C ALA A 308 4.98 1.29 -11.75
N SER A 309 5.54 1.47 -10.55
CA SER A 309 4.95 2.29 -9.49
C SER A 309 4.91 3.78 -9.82
N ILE A 310 5.81 4.27 -10.69
CA ILE A 310 5.89 5.69 -11.06
C ILE A 310 4.59 6.15 -11.72
N GLU A 311 4.06 5.36 -12.65
CA GLU A 311 2.85 5.68 -13.40
C GLU A 311 1.63 4.83 -12.98
N GLY A 312 1.84 3.76 -12.22
CA GLY A 312 0.83 2.77 -11.88
C GLY A 312 0.51 1.83 -13.05
N SER A 313 1.48 1.60 -13.95
CA SER A 313 1.37 0.76 -15.15
C SER A 313 1.69 -0.71 -14.85
N TRP A 314 1.05 -1.29 -13.83
CA TRP A 314 1.36 -2.62 -13.30
C TRP A 314 1.24 -3.74 -14.33
N ASP A 315 0.21 -3.69 -15.18
CA ASP A 315 -0.10 -4.78 -16.11
C ASP A 315 0.93 -4.87 -17.26
N GLU A 316 1.63 -3.79 -17.59
CA GLU A 316 2.64 -3.74 -18.65
C GLU A 316 3.91 -4.51 -18.29
N SER A 317 4.24 -4.63 -17.00
CA SER A 317 5.47 -5.28 -16.53
C SER A 317 5.27 -6.75 -16.11
N LEU A 318 4.04 -7.27 -16.10
CA LEU A 318 3.70 -8.56 -15.51
C LEU A 318 4.47 -9.73 -16.08
N GLU A 319 4.53 -9.84 -17.40
CA GLU A 319 5.19 -10.97 -18.09
C GLU A 319 6.67 -11.00 -17.70
N ARG A 320 7.34 -9.86 -17.79
CA ARG A 320 8.77 -9.79 -17.47
C ARG A 320 9.05 -10.03 -15.99
N VAL A 321 8.24 -9.47 -15.08
CA VAL A 321 8.33 -9.75 -13.63
C VAL A 321 8.16 -11.24 -13.33
N ALA A 322 7.20 -11.89 -13.98
CA ALA A 322 6.98 -13.33 -13.81
C ALA A 322 8.15 -14.17 -14.35
N GLU A 323 8.73 -13.79 -15.50
CA GLU A 323 9.93 -14.43 -16.02
C GLU A 323 11.10 -14.33 -15.04
N CYS A 324 11.35 -13.15 -14.47
CA CYS A 324 12.39 -12.96 -13.45
C CYS A 324 12.19 -13.88 -12.24
N TYR A 325 10.96 -14.00 -11.73
CA TYR A 325 10.69 -14.92 -10.61
C TYR A 325 10.88 -16.37 -11.02
N LYS A 326 10.54 -16.76 -12.24
CA LYS A 326 10.79 -18.10 -12.77
C LYS A 326 12.29 -18.39 -12.90
N GLU A 327 13.07 -17.44 -13.42
CA GLU A 327 14.53 -17.55 -13.51
C GLU A 327 15.17 -17.68 -12.11
N ALA A 328 14.59 -17.02 -11.10
CA ALA A 328 14.99 -17.15 -9.70
C ALA A 328 14.54 -18.45 -9.01
N GLY A 329 13.85 -19.36 -9.72
CA GLY A 329 13.32 -20.62 -9.17
C GLY A 329 12.05 -20.44 -8.32
N LEU A 330 11.36 -19.32 -8.46
CA LEU A 330 10.12 -19.00 -7.74
C LEU A 330 8.89 -19.20 -8.63
N ASP A 331 8.73 -20.39 -9.20
CA ASP A 331 7.65 -20.71 -10.14
C ASP A 331 6.24 -20.45 -9.60
N GLU A 332 6.04 -20.64 -8.30
CA GLU A 332 4.76 -20.37 -7.62
C GLU A 332 4.45 -18.89 -7.62
N ILE A 333 5.45 -18.05 -7.33
CA ILE A 333 5.30 -16.58 -7.35
C ILE A 333 5.08 -16.11 -8.79
N ALA A 334 5.79 -16.65 -9.77
CA ALA A 334 5.59 -16.31 -11.18
C ALA A 334 4.15 -16.59 -11.62
N ARG A 335 3.59 -17.76 -11.27
CA ARG A 335 2.18 -18.09 -11.55
C ARG A 335 1.20 -17.17 -10.81
N PHE A 336 1.48 -16.88 -9.55
CA PHE A 336 0.67 -15.96 -8.76
C PHE A 336 0.65 -14.56 -9.37
N VAL A 337 1.79 -14.00 -9.76
CA VAL A 337 1.90 -12.67 -10.39
C VAL A 337 1.08 -12.60 -11.68
N MET A 338 1.08 -13.64 -12.50
CA MET A 338 0.36 -13.68 -13.78
C MET A 338 -1.15 -13.93 -13.65
N TYR A 339 -1.62 -14.44 -12.52
CA TYR A 339 -3.04 -14.81 -12.38
C TYR A 339 -3.96 -13.57 -12.40
N ARG A 340 -5.00 -13.64 -13.23
CA ARG A 340 -6.11 -12.67 -13.35
C ARG A 340 -7.41 -13.44 -13.58
N ASP A 341 -8.55 -12.94 -13.00
CA ASP A 341 -9.90 -13.45 -13.32
C ASP A 341 -10.34 -13.05 -14.73
#